data_f9dae83035fbab47f8d22f90a7e31084
#
_entry.id   f9dae83035fbab47f8d22f90a7e31084
#
_cell.length_a   1.000
_cell.length_b   1.000
_cell.length_c   1.000
_cell.angle_alpha   90.00
_cell.angle_beta   90.00
_cell.angle_gamma   90.00
#
_symmetry.space_group_name_H-M   'P 1'
#
loop_
_entity.id
_entity.type
_entity.pdbx_description
1 polymer ?
#
loop_
_entity_poly.entity_id
_entity_poly.type
_entity_poly.pdbx_seq_one_letter_code
_entity_poly.pdbx_strand_id
1 'polypeptide(L)'
;MKAKAKSTEASIASATGKLLRSYFGKGPGALYVSLAHSYLIIYLKDFITPMESVLLKQKQALKIEETRDIVMEKCMPELKAMWHNEFGIQAQHIYYDWNLANKTGVIFADLKGAQLTKHFSALSSEQEAKIHQEIKRFTEKAQKAPRNIASVRLNERTIISKREDILVSIEKELISSGFEEQLRLSKRKLEKNIINRSYLESILKQGIEDLFVDWDFQQDIGYVVFILQAEK
;
A
#
# COMPACT_ATOMS: atom_id res chain seq x y z
N MET A 1 28.23 26.73 7.27
CA MET A 1 27.30 26.03 6.36
C MET A 1 26.02 25.72 7.14
N LYS A 2 24.90 26.38 6.83
CA LYS A 2 23.59 26.04 7.43
C LYS A 2 23.14 24.71 6.86
N ALA A 3 23.00 23.67 7.71
CA ALA A 3 22.39 22.42 7.33
C ALA A 3 20.97 22.70 6.81
N LYS A 4 20.68 22.35 5.56
CA LYS A 4 19.36 22.47 4.96
C LYS A 4 18.40 21.64 5.79
N ALA A 5 17.38 22.24 6.39
CA ALA A 5 16.39 21.51 7.18
C ALA A 5 15.82 20.36 6.34
N LYS A 6 15.85 19.15 6.87
CA LYS A 6 15.33 17.94 6.20
C LYS A 6 13.81 18.12 6.05
N SER A 7 13.24 17.80 4.88
CA SER A 7 11.78 17.84 4.75
C SER A 7 11.11 16.85 5.70
N THR A 8 9.87 17.10 6.07
CA THR A 8 9.10 16.17 6.94
C THR A 8 9.07 14.77 6.35
N GLU A 9 8.84 14.64 5.04
CA GLU A 9 8.82 13.36 4.34
C GLU A 9 10.18 12.64 4.42
N ALA A 10 11.29 13.37 4.28
CA ALA A 10 12.64 12.80 4.41
C ALA A 10 12.95 12.34 5.84
N SER A 11 12.38 13.03 6.83
CA SER A 11 12.51 12.64 8.24
C SER A 11 11.70 11.38 8.56
N ILE A 12 10.46 11.31 8.09
CA ILE A 12 9.61 10.11 8.19
C ILE A 12 10.28 8.92 7.49
N ALA A 13 10.80 9.11 6.27
CA ALA A 13 11.51 8.05 5.55
C ALA A 13 12.70 7.51 6.36
N SER A 14 13.50 8.42 6.94
CA SER A 14 14.68 8.06 7.74
C SER A 14 14.30 7.28 9.00
N ALA A 15 13.29 7.71 9.75
CA ALA A 15 12.83 7.06 10.97
C ALA A 15 12.21 5.70 10.67
N THR A 16 11.30 5.64 9.69
CA THR A 16 10.69 4.38 9.24
C THR A 16 11.74 3.38 8.75
N GLY A 17 12.72 3.82 7.96
CA GLY A 17 13.79 2.94 7.47
C GLY A 17 14.67 2.38 8.58
N LYS A 18 14.92 3.13 9.65
CA LYS A 18 15.65 2.65 10.84
C LYS A 18 14.83 1.58 11.58
N LEU A 19 13.54 1.83 11.79
CA LEU A 19 12.66 0.88 12.47
C LEU A 19 12.52 -0.41 11.67
N LEU A 20 12.29 -0.34 10.35
CA LEU A 20 12.26 -1.53 9.50
C LEU A 20 13.58 -2.31 9.54
N ARG A 21 14.71 -1.62 9.60
CA ARG A 21 16.02 -2.29 9.73
C ARG A 21 16.16 -3.03 11.04
N SER A 22 15.65 -2.51 12.16
CA SER A 22 15.71 -3.21 13.46
C SER A 22 14.88 -4.48 13.48
N TYR A 23 13.75 -4.50 12.78
CA TYR A 23 12.87 -5.67 12.70
C TYR A 23 13.31 -6.72 11.68
N PHE A 24 13.76 -6.28 10.50
CA PHE A 24 14.09 -7.17 9.39
C PHE A 24 15.60 -7.47 9.26
N GLY A 25 16.45 -6.86 10.09
CA GLY A 25 17.91 -6.98 9.98
C GLY A 25 18.52 -6.23 8.79
N LYS A 26 17.70 -5.85 7.79
CA LYS A 26 18.06 -5.03 6.63
C LYS A 26 16.97 -4.01 6.37
N GLY A 27 17.33 -2.75 6.20
CA GLY A 27 16.41 -1.71 5.77
C GLY A 27 16.22 -1.68 4.26
N PRO A 28 15.17 -1.00 3.75
CA PRO A 28 15.00 -0.70 2.33
C PRO A 28 16.19 0.09 1.78
N GLY A 29 16.52 -0.10 0.50
CA GLY A 29 17.53 0.68 -0.21
C GLY A 29 17.10 2.13 -0.41
N ALA A 30 15.81 2.34 -0.67
CA ALA A 30 15.20 3.67 -0.75
C ALA A 30 13.77 3.66 -0.22
N LEU A 31 13.36 4.81 0.35
CA LEU A 31 11.98 5.06 0.79
C LEU A 31 11.49 6.36 0.18
N TYR A 32 10.29 6.31 -0.40
CA TYR A 32 9.60 7.48 -0.96
C TYR A 32 8.32 7.71 -0.18
N VAL A 33 8.23 8.87 0.46
CA VAL A 33 7.10 9.25 1.31
C VAL A 33 6.20 10.22 0.56
N SER A 34 4.92 9.89 0.54
CA SER A 34 3.85 10.75 0.05
C SER A 34 2.91 11.04 1.20
N LEU A 35 2.88 12.29 1.64
CA LEU A 35 2.01 12.77 2.71
C LEU A 35 1.09 13.85 2.14
N ALA A 36 -0.15 13.48 1.84
CA ALA A 36 -1.13 14.38 1.25
C ALA A 36 -2.56 13.91 1.54
N HIS A 37 -3.50 14.86 1.56
CA HIS A 37 -4.89 14.61 1.90
C HIS A 37 -5.02 13.89 3.25
N SER A 38 -5.72 12.75 3.27
CA SER A 38 -5.89 11.92 4.47
C SER A 38 -5.02 10.67 4.44
N TYR A 39 -3.91 10.67 3.70
CA TYR A 39 -3.06 9.49 3.54
C TYR A 39 -1.57 9.78 3.75
N LEU A 40 -0.90 8.83 4.40
CA LEU A 40 0.54 8.68 4.39
C LEU A 40 0.85 7.41 3.60
N ILE A 41 1.65 7.50 2.53
CA ILE A 41 2.10 6.34 1.75
C ILE A 41 3.62 6.35 1.72
N ILE A 42 4.23 5.21 2.06
CA ILE A 42 5.67 4.98 2.06
C ILE A 42 5.97 3.83 1.10
N TYR A 43 6.50 4.15 -0.06
CA TYR A 43 6.95 3.17 -1.03
C TYR A 43 8.39 2.76 -0.74
N LEU A 44 8.63 1.46 -0.65
CA LEU A 44 9.89 0.83 -0.28
C LEU A 44 10.52 0.20 -1.52
N LYS A 45 11.79 0.48 -1.77
CA LYS A 45 12.58 -0.15 -2.85
C LYS A 45 13.76 -0.92 -2.29
N ASP A 46 14.15 -1.96 -2.99
CA ASP A 46 15.29 -2.82 -2.64
C ASP A 46 15.16 -3.42 -1.22
N PHE A 47 13.94 -3.83 -0.89
CA PHE A 47 13.62 -4.37 0.42
C PHE A 47 13.44 -5.89 0.35
N ILE A 48 14.56 -6.59 0.36
CA ILE A 48 14.66 -8.05 0.45
C ILE A 48 15.91 -8.41 1.28
N THR A 49 15.78 -9.27 2.26
CA THR A 49 16.90 -9.73 3.09
C THR A 49 17.69 -10.83 2.39
N PRO A 50 18.94 -11.13 2.82
CA PRO A 50 19.71 -12.25 2.26
C PRO A 50 18.99 -13.59 2.37
N MET A 51 18.36 -13.87 3.51
CA MET A 51 17.58 -15.10 3.74
C MET A 51 16.37 -15.19 2.80
N GLU A 52 15.60 -14.12 2.69
CA GLU A 52 14.46 -14.06 1.77
C GLU A 52 14.87 -14.23 0.30
N SER A 53 16.06 -13.71 -0.06
CA SER A 53 16.60 -13.90 -1.41
C SER A 53 16.89 -15.37 -1.72
N VAL A 54 17.29 -16.18 -0.74
CA VAL A 54 17.46 -17.63 -0.88
C VAL A 54 16.10 -18.30 -1.04
N LEU A 55 15.12 -17.96 -0.19
CA LEU A 55 13.76 -18.50 -0.27
C LEU A 55 13.10 -18.17 -1.61
N LEU A 56 13.32 -16.97 -2.12
CA LEU A 56 12.76 -16.53 -3.39
C LEU A 56 13.30 -17.37 -4.57
N LYS A 57 14.62 -17.65 -4.58
CA LYS A 57 15.24 -18.56 -5.55
C LYS A 57 14.68 -19.98 -5.49
N GLN A 58 14.24 -20.41 -4.31
CA GLN A 58 13.58 -21.71 -4.09
C GLN A 58 12.06 -21.67 -4.34
N LYS A 59 11.54 -20.58 -4.91
CA LYS A 59 10.09 -20.38 -5.19
C LYS A 59 9.20 -20.44 -3.91
N GLN A 60 9.75 -20.07 -2.75
CA GLN A 60 9.07 -20.06 -1.46
C GLN A 60 8.53 -18.66 -1.10
N ALA A 61 7.94 -17.95 -2.08
CA ALA A 61 7.43 -16.59 -1.90
C ALA A 61 6.39 -16.50 -0.77
N LEU A 62 5.49 -17.46 -0.66
CA LEU A 62 4.46 -17.49 0.38
C LEU A 62 5.07 -17.47 1.78
N LYS A 63 6.13 -18.26 2.03
CA LYS A 63 6.81 -18.26 3.34
C LYS A 63 7.44 -16.91 3.69
N ILE A 64 7.88 -16.16 2.68
CA ILE A 64 8.39 -14.81 2.90
C ILE A 64 7.26 -13.89 3.31
N GLU A 65 6.11 -13.95 2.63
CA GLU A 65 4.94 -13.12 2.96
C GLU A 65 4.41 -13.43 4.35
N GLU A 66 4.21 -14.71 4.70
CA GLU A 66 3.81 -15.16 6.04
C GLU A 66 4.78 -14.66 7.14
N THR A 67 6.08 -14.80 6.91
CA THR A 67 7.09 -14.32 7.87
C THR A 67 7.05 -12.80 8.02
N ARG A 68 6.89 -12.08 6.92
CA ARG A 68 6.75 -10.62 6.92
C ARG A 68 5.51 -10.17 7.66
N ASP A 69 4.38 -10.86 7.49
CA ASP A 69 3.12 -10.52 8.16
C ASP A 69 3.29 -10.66 9.69
N ILE A 70 3.94 -11.72 10.19
CA ILE A 70 4.29 -11.89 11.62
C ILE A 70 5.19 -10.75 12.12
N VAL A 71 6.21 -10.36 11.35
CA VAL A 71 7.12 -9.27 11.73
C VAL A 71 6.36 -7.93 11.74
N MET A 72 5.53 -7.67 10.74
CA MET A 72 4.76 -6.44 10.62
C MET A 72 3.74 -6.29 11.74
N GLU A 73 3.12 -7.38 12.21
CA GLU A 73 2.22 -7.35 13.36
C GLU A 73 2.88 -6.70 14.59
N LYS A 74 4.16 -6.97 14.83
CA LYS A 74 4.94 -6.36 15.91
C LYS A 74 5.46 -4.96 15.57
N CYS A 75 5.80 -4.72 14.31
CA CYS A 75 6.36 -3.46 13.85
C CYS A 75 5.31 -2.34 13.77
N MET A 76 4.06 -2.64 13.36
CA MET A 76 3.03 -1.62 13.12
C MET A 76 2.67 -0.77 14.34
N PRO A 77 2.51 -1.31 15.57
CA PRO A 77 2.26 -0.49 16.75
C PRO A 77 3.40 0.51 17.03
N GLU A 78 4.65 0.11 16.84
CA GLU A 78 5.81 0.98 17.03
C GLU A 78 5.89 2.05 15.91
N LEU A 79 5.59 1.68 14.67
CA LEU A 79 5.47 2.64 13.57
C LEU A 79 4.43 3.71 13.89
N LYS A 80 3.25 3.31 14.34
CA LYS A 80 2.15 4.20 14.71
C LYS A 80 2.55 5.15 15.83
N ALA A 81 3.17 4.62 16.88
CA ALA A 81 3.66 5.40 18.01
C ALA A 81 4.77 6.39 17.60
N MET A 82 5.74 5.95 16.80
CA MET A 82 6.81 6.78 16.28
C MET A 82 6.28 7.92 15.41
N TRP A 83 5.37 7.63 14.47
CA TRP A 83 4.78 8.66 13.63
C TRP A 83 3.99 9.69 14.44
N HIS A 84 3.27 9.24 15.47
CA HIS A 84 2.57 10.16 16.37
C HIS A 84 3.53 11.03 17.19
N ASN A 85 4.50 10.41 17.85
CA ASN A 85 5.37 11.09 18.80
C ASN A 85 6.39 12.03 18.13
N GLU A 86 6.96 11.60 16.99
CA GLU A 86 8.00 12.36 16.33
C GLU A 86 7.47 13.37 15.29
N PHE A 87 6.30 13.07 14.68
CA PHE A 87 5.79 13.87 13.56
C PHE A 87 4.36 14.38 13.75
N GLY A 88 3.69 14.06 14.87
CA GLY A 88 2.30 14.43 15.12
C GLY A 88 1.27 13.76 14.20
N ILE A 89 1.66 12.69 13.50
CA ILE A 89 0.81 12.00 12.54
C ILE A 89 -0.13 11.04 13.28
N GLN A 90 -1.44 11.24 13.12
CA GLN A 90 -2.47 10.40 13.71
C GLN A 90 -2.98 9.37 12.69
N ALA A 91 -2.26 8.26 12.55
CA ALA A 91 -2.71 7.14 11.73
C ALA A 91 -3.88 6.42 12.43
N GLN A 92 -5.00 6.21 11.71
CA GLN A 92 -6.12 5.40 12.20
C GLN A 92 -5.75 3.92 12.09
N HIS A 93 -5.50 3.46 10.89
CA HIS A 93 -5.05 2.12 10.56
C HIS A 93 -3.80 2.20 9.69
N ILE A 94 -2.97 1.17 9.76
CA ILE A 94 -1.76 1.01 8.93
C ILE A 94 -1.94 -0.27 8.13
N TYR A 95 -1.64 -0.18 6.85
CA TYR A 95 -1.74 -1.24 5.85
C TYR A 95 -0.40 -1.44 5.18
N TYR A 96 -0.18 -2.62 4.60
CA TYR A 96 1.06 -2.90 3.87
C TYR A 96 0.87 -4.02 2.85
N ASP A 97 1.69 -3.98 1.82
CA ASP A 97 1.74 -5.05 0.83
C ASP A 97 3.12 -5.11 0.18
N TRP A 98 3.45 -6.26 -0.39
CA TRP A 98 4.76 -6.57 -0.95
C TRP A 98 4.68 -6.97 -2.42
N ASN A 99 5.68 -6.56 -3.19
CA ASN A 99 6.01 -7.12 -4.50
C ASN A 99 7.41 -7.74 -4.43
N LEU A 100 7.46 -9.02 -4.09
CA LEU A 100 8.73 -9.73 -3.90
C LEU A 100 9.53 -9.85 -5.19
N ALA A 101 8.86 -9.91 -6.36
CA ALA A 101 9.52 -9.95 -7.67
C ALA A 101 10.31 -8.67 -7.94
N ASN A 102 9.73 -7.53 -7.63
CA ASN A 102 10.38 -6.21 -7.75
C ASN A 102 11.22 -5.83 -6.54
N LYS A 103 11.19 -6.64 -5.46
CA LYS A 103 11.83 -6.34 -4.16
C LYS A 103 11.33 -5.01 -3.58
N THR A 104 10.05 -4.73 -3.75
CA THR A 104 9.39 -3.51 -3.33
C THR A 104 8.29 -3.80 -2.33
N GLY A 105 7.80 -2.77 -1.69
CA GLY A 105 6.65 -2.84 -0.82
C GLY A 105 6.04 -1.46 -0.60
N VAL A 106 4.89 -1.43 0.01
CA VAL A 106 4.22 -0.23 0.47
C VAL A 106 3.81 -0.38 1.92
N ILE A 107 3.96 0.68 2.69
CA ILE A 107 3.28 0.86 3.97
C ILE A 107 2.44 2.12 3.83
N PHE A 108 1.17 2.06 4.18
CA PHE A 108 0.33 3.23 4.10
C PHE A 108 -0.65 3.30 5.26
N ALA A 109 -1.13 4.51 5.53
CA ALA A 109 -2.10 4.76 6.59
C ALA A 109 -3.15 5.77 6.13
N ASP A 110 -4.38 5.59 6.60
CA ASP A 110 -5.39 6.63 6.64
C ASP A 110 -5.19 7.49 7.89
N LEU A 111 -5.34 8.79 7.73
CA LEU A 111 -5.02 9.79 8.76
C LEU A 111 -6.29 10.45 9.27
N LYS A 112 -6.39 10.59 10.61
CA LYS A 112 -7.52 11.28 11.25
C LYS A 112 -7.36 12.80 11.10
N GLY A 113 -8.35 13.44 10.49
CA GLY A 113 -8.45 14.92 10.46
C GLY A 113 -7.41 15.65 9.62
N ALA A 114 -6.59 14.97 8.84
CA ALA A 114 -5.58 15.59 8.02
C ALA A 114 -6.19 16.14 6.72
N GLN A 115 -6.35 17.46 6.65
CA GLN A 115 -6.49 18.19 5.39
C GLN A 115 -5.11 18.77 5.02
N LEU A 116 -4.18 17.90 4.66
CA LEU A 116 -2.91 18.36 4.12
C LEU A 116 -3.13 18.77 2.65
N THR A 117 -3.33 20.04 2.44
CA THR A 117 -3.58 20.65 1.13
C THR A 117 -2.29 20.83 0.34
N LYS A 118 -1.68 19.75 -0.11
CA LYS A 118 -0.83 19.81 -1.29
C LYS A 118 -1.73 19.54 -2.50
N HIS A 119 -2.08 20.58 -3.22
CA HIS A 119 -2.83 20.45 -4.48
C HIS A 119 -1.91 19.86 -5.55
N PHE A 120 -1.99 18.55 -5.75
CA PHE A 120 -1.54 17.96 -6.99
C PHE A 120 -2.66 18.02 -8.03
N SER A 121 -2.31 18.01 -9.31
CA SER A 121 -3.30 17.96 -10.38
C SER A 121 -4.19 16.73 -10.16
N ALA A 122 -5.46 16.97 -9.88
CA ALA A 122 -6.44 15.91 -9.69
C ALA A 122 -6.49 15.01 -10.93
N LEU A 123 -6.89 13.76 -10.75
CA LEU A 123 -7.32 12.93 -11.87
C LEU A 123 -8.42 13.69 -12.62
N SER A 124 -8.38 13.69 -13.96
CA SER A 124 -9.54 14.22 -14.69
C SER A 124 -10.76 13.35 -14.40
N SER A 125 -11.96 13.93 -14.48
CA SER A 125 -13.20 13.17 -14.24
C SER A 125 -13.30 11.94 -15.17
N GLU A 126 -12.78 12.03 -16.39
CA GLU A 126 -12.73 10.92 -17.33
C GLU A 126 -11.74 9.82 -16.87
N GLN A 127 -10.54 10.20 -16.41
CA GLN A 127 -9.56 9.25 -15.87
C GLN A 127 -10.09 8.55 -14.63
N GLU A 128 -10.69 9.31 -13.71
CA GLU A 128 -11.27 8.78 -12.48
C GLU A 128 -12.40 7.78 -12.79
N ALA A 129 -13.33 8.13 -13.67
CA ALA A 129 -14.41 7.24 -14.08
C ALA A 129 -13.90 5.92 -14.69
N LYS A 130 -12.89 5.98 -15.56
CA LYS A 130 -12.28 4.78 -16.18
C LYS A 130 -11.52 3.92 -15.16
N ILE A 131 -10.78 4.55 -14.23
CA ILE A 131 -10.12 3.84 -13.12
C ILE A 131 -11.17 3.13 -12.26
N HIS A 132 -12.26 3.83 -11.89
CA HIS A 132 -13.36 3.24 -11.11
C HIS A 132 -14.02 2.08 -11.85
N GLN A 133 -14.21 2.18 -13.16
CA GLN A 133 -14.75 1.09 -13.98
C GLN A 133 -13.85 -0.16 -13.90
N GLU A 134 -12.53 -0.01 -14.03
CA GLU A 134 -11.61 -1.13 -13.92
C GLU A 134 -11.57 -1.70 -12.49
N ILE A 135 -11.55 -0.84 -11.48
CA ILE A 135 -11.62 -1.26 -10.07
C ILE A 135 -12.90 -2.05 -9.81
N LYS A 136 -14.04 -1.56 -10.29
CA LYS A 136 -15.31 -2.28 -10.18
C LYS A 136 -15.23 -3.64 -10.85
N ARG A 137 -14.75 -3.70 -12.11
CA ARG A 137 -14.62 -4.93 -12.91
C ARG A 137 -13.81 -6.01 -12.20
N PHE A 138 -12.60 -5.68 -11.71
CA PHE A 138 -11.78 -6.69 -11.06
C PHE A 138 -12.31 -7.07 -9.68
N THR A 139 -12.91 -6.14 -8.97
CA THR A 139 -13.51 -6.42 -7.66
C THR A 139 -14.72 -7.33 -7.80
N GLU A 140 -15.60 -7.11 -8.77
CA GLU A 140 -16.72 -8.02 -9.09
C GLU A 140 -16.23 -9.42 -9.46
N LYS A 141 -15.12 -9.52 -10.17
CA LYS A 141 -14.54 -10.80 -10.56
C LYS A 141 -13.91 -11.56 -9.39
N ALA A 142 -13.36 -10.84 -8.42
CA ALA A 142 -12.72 -11.43 -7.24
C ALA A 142 -13.73 -11.73 -6.11
N GLN A 143 -14.76 -10.90 -5.97
CA GLN A 143 -15.67 -10.88 -4.81
C GLN A 143 -17.09 -10.45 -5.24
N LYS A 144 -17.44 -9.17 -4.97
CA LYS A 144 -18.68 -8.52 -5.43
C LYS A 144 -18.40 -7.06 -5.80
N ALA A 145 -19.32 -6.43 -6.52
CA ALA A 145 -19.24 -5.01 -6.84
C ALA A 145 -19.11 -4.16 -5.57
N PRO A 146 -18.16 -3.23 -5.50
CA PRO A 146 -18.07 -2.29 -4.41
C PRO A 146 -19.27 -1.33 -4.42
N ARG A 147 -19.77 -0.99 -3.23
CA ARG A 147 -20.84 0.01 -3.07
C ARG A 147 -20.33 1.41 -3.41
N ASN A 148 -19.08 1.70 -3.04
CA ASN A 148 -18.46 3.00 -3.29
C ASN A 148 -16.98 2.81 -3.68
N ILE A 149 -16.49 3.70 -4.55
CA ILE A 149 -15.07 3.79 -4.92
C ILE A 149 -14.68 5.26 -4.87
N ALA A 150 -13.58 5.55 -4.23
CA ALA A 150 -12.97 6.89 -4.21
C ALA A 150 -11.49 6.78 -4.54
N SER A 151 -11.00 7.64 -5.41
CA SER A 151 -9.59 7.67 -5.81
C SER A 151 -8.98 9.05 -5.56
N VAL A 152 -7.74 9.05 -5.07
CA VAL A 152 -6.99 10.28 -4.81
C VAL A 152 -5.59 10.14 -5.40
N ARG A 153 -5.16 11.15 -6.17
CA ARG A 153 -3.78 11.29 -6.61
C ARG A 153 -3.01 12.11 -5.58
N LEU A 154 -2.05 11.50 -4.89
CA LEU A 154 -1.28 12.15 -3.83
C LEU A 154 -0.11 12.98 -4.39
N ASN A 155 0.47 12.52 -5.50
CA ASN A 155 1.55 13.19 -6.22
C ASN A 155 1.63 12.65 -7.65
N GLU A 156 2.67 13.05 -8.41
CA GLU A 156 2.87 12.63 -9.80
C GLU A 156 2.96 11.11 -9.97
N ARG A 157 3.33 10.38 -8.91
CA ARG A 157 3.62 8.95 -8.99
C ARG A 157 2.73 8.07 -8.12
N THR A 158 1.85 8.64 -7.31
CA THR A 158 1.11 7.85 -6.32
C THR A 158 -0.38 8.14 -6.39
N ILE A 159 -1.16 7.09 -6.63
CA ILE A 159 -2.62 7.12 -6.58
C ILE A 159 -3.06 6.06 -5.58
N ILE A 160 -4.04 6.39 -4.75
CA ILE A 160 -4.73 5.43 -3.89
C ILE A 160 -6.22 5.40 -4.23
N SER A 161 -6.78 4.20 -4.28
CA SER A 161 -8.22 3.99 -4.44
C SER A 161 -8.75 3.18 -3.27
N LYS A 162 -9.82 3.67 -2.67
CA LYS A 162 -10.58 3.02 -1.59
C LYS A 162 -11.84 2.41 -2.16
N ARG A 163 -12.18 1.20 -1.76
CA ARG A 163 -13.40 0.45 -2.12
C ARG A 163 -14.15 0.07 -0.86
N GLU A 164 -15.44 0.19 -0.84
CA GLU A 164 -16.28 -0.11 0.33
C GLU A 164 -17.31 -1.18 0.02
N ASP A 165 -17.61 -2.01 1.02
CA ASP A 165 -18.62 -3.07 0.99
C ASP A 165 -18.33 -4.12 -0.12
N ILE A 166 -17.17 -4.75 -0.02
CA ILE A 166 -16.64 -5.70 -1.03
C ILE A 166 -16.63 -7.15 -0.57
N LEU A 167 -16.72 -7.42 0.74
CA LEU A 167 -16.63 -8.78 1.27
C LEU A 167 -17.90 -9.58 0.99
N VAL A 168 -17.74 -10.77 0.43
CA VAL A 168 -18.82 -11.77 0.29
C VAL A 168 -18.98 -12.59 1.56
N SER A 169 -20.12 -13.30 1.68
CA SER A 169 -20.46 -14.02 2.91
C SER A 169 -19.41 -15.02 3.37
N ILE A 170 -18.82 -15.77 2.44
CA ILE A 170 -17.78 -16.75 2.79
C ILE A 170 -16.50 -16.08 3.33
N GLU A 171 -16.13 -14.89 2.83
CA GLU A 171 -14.98 -14.16 3.36
C GLU A 171 -15.26 -13.67 4.78
N LYS A 172 -16.47 -13.17 5.06
CA LYS A 172 -16.89 -12.77 6.40
C LYS A 172 -16.86 -13.95 7.37
N GLU A 173 -17.27 -15.14 6.93
CA GLU A 173 -17.21 -16.35 7.74
C GLU A 173 -15.76 -16.79 8.00
N LEU A 174 -14.87 -16.71 7.02
CA LEU A 174 -13.44 -17.00 7.22
C LEU A 174 -12.81 -16.04 8.24
N ILE A 175 -13.14 -14.75 8.17
CA ILE A 175 -12.65 -13.73 9.12
C ILE A 175 -13.15 -14.06 10.54
N SER A 176 -14.45 -14.35 10.72
CA SER A 176 -15.04 -14.68 12.01
C SER A 176 -14.48 -15.97 12.62
N SER A 177 -14.05 -16.89 11.76
CA SER A 177 -13.42 -18.16 12.15
C SER A 177 -11.90 -18.07 12.37
N GLY A 178 -11.29 -16.85 12.29
CA GLY A 178 -9.87 -16.63 12.54
C GLY A 178 -8.93 -16.91 11.36
N PHE A 179 -9.46 -17.03 10.14
CA PHE A 179 -8.67 -17.25 8.91
C PHE A 179 -8.37 -15.95 8.15
N GLU A 180 -8.28 -14.83 8.86
CA GLU A 180 -8.06 -13.52 8.26
C GLU A 180 -6.73 -13.44 7.49
N GLU A 181 -5.65 -13.97 8.06
CA GLU A 181 -4.32 -13.96 7.46
C GLU A 181 -4.29 -14.77 6.15
N GLN A 182 -4.84 -15.98 6.15
CA GLN A 182 -4.91 -16.87 4.97
C GLN A 182 -5.75 -16.23 3.87
N LEU A 183 -6.84 -15.57 4.26
CA LEU A 183 -7.69 -14.83 3.34
C LEU A 183 -6.91 -13.67 2.71
N ARG A 184 -6.18 -12.88 3.50
CA ARG A 184 -5.36 -11.74 3.05
C ARG A 184 -4.32 -12.17 2.02
N LEU A 185 -3.55 -13.23 2.32
CA LEU A 185 -2.54 -13.78 1.42
C LEU A 185 -3.15 -14.26 0.09
N SER A 186 -4.28 -14.95 0.16
CA SER A 186 -4.98 -15.46 -1.03
C SER A 186 -5.53 -14.33 -1.89
N LYS A 187 -6.13 -13.31 -1.27
CA LYS A 187 -6.68 -12.12 -1.95
C LYS A 187 -5.60 -11.28 -2.62
N ARG A 188 -4.45 -11.05 -1.96
CA ARG A 188 -3.31 -10.31 -2.54
C ARG A 188 -2.93 -10.90 -3.90
N LYS A 189 -2.74 -12.21 -3.95
CA LYS A 189 -2.38 -12.92 -5.19
C LYS A 189 -3.51 -12.84 -6.23
N LEU A 190 -4.75 -13.11 -5.82
CA LEU A 190 -5.90 -13.14 -6.72
C LEU A 190 -6.12 -11.78 -7.38
N GLU A 191 -6.25 -10.72 -6.59
CA GLU A 191 -6.58 -9.38 -7.11
C GLU A 191 -5.47 -8.84 -8.01
N LYS A 192 -4.19 -8.96 -7.61
CA LYS A 192 -3.06 -8.53 -8.45
C LYS A 192 -3.02 -9.21 -9.83
N ASN A 193 -3.48 -10.47 -9.91
CA ASN A 193 -3.54 -11.21 -11.17
C ASN A 193 -4.73 -10.82 -12.06
N ILE A 194 -5.81 -10.30 -11.48
CA ILE A 194 -7.03 -9.95 -12.22
C ILE A 194 -6.98 -8.52 -12.77
N ILE A 195 -6.25 -7.61 -12.11
CA ILE A 195 -6.15 -6.21 -12.50
C ILE A 195 -5.54 -6.09 -13.90
N ASN A 196 -6.23 -5.38 -14.80
CA ASN A 196 -5.73 -5.09 -16.13
C ASN A 196 -4.78 -3.87 -16.10
N ARG A 197 -3.52 -4.14 -15.81
CA ARG A 197 -2.47 -3.13 -15.70
C ARG A 197 -2.30 -2.32 -16.99
N SER A 198 -2.26 -2.97 -18.15
CA SER A 198 -2.09 -2.29 -19.44
C SER A 198 -3.24 -1.33 -19.75
N TYR A 199 -4.46 -1.70 -19.38
CA TYR A 199 -5.61 -0.81 -19.54
C TYR A 199 -5.49 0.43 -18.63
N LEU A 200 -5.11 0.27 -17.37
CA LEU A 200 -4.85 1.37 -16.45
C LEU A 200 -3.73 2.30 -16.93
N GLU A 201 -2.64 1.74 -17.43
CA GLU A 201 -1.52 2.51 -18.01
C GLU A 201 -1.98 3.35 -19.22
N SER A 202 -2.88 2.82 -20.04
CA SER A 202 -3.45 3.55 -21.20
C SER A 202 -4.32 4.74 -20.75
N ILE A 203 -5.07 4.60 -19.65
CA ILE A 203 -5.90 5.67 -19.08
C ILE A 203 -5.02 6.75 -18.45
N LEU A 204 -4.03 6.34 -17.67
CA LEU A 204 -3.16 7.22 -16.91
C LEU A 204 -2.13 7.92 -17.83
N LYS A 205 -1.92 7.39 -19.07
CA LYS A 205 -0.86 7.80 -20.00
C LYS A 205 0.54 7.76 -19.36
N GLN A 206 0.70 6.87 -18.38
CA GLN A 206 1.90 6.70 -17.59
C GLN A 206 2.04 5.23 -17.20
N GLY A 207 3.25 4.68 -17.26
CA GLY A 207 3.50 3.31 -16.83
C GLY A 207 3.27 3.12 -15.34
N ILE A 208 2.78 1.97 -14.94
CA ILE A 208 2.68 1.59 -13.53
C ILE A 208 3.99 0.89 -13.16
N GLU A 209 4.70 1.33 -12.14
CA GLU A 209 5.89 0.66 -11.61
C GLU A 209 5.48 -0.51 -10.73
N ASP A 210 4.58 -0.25 -9.78
CA ASP A 210 4.04 -1.23 -8.86
C ASP A 210 2.55 -1.03 -8.57
N LEU A 211 1.91 -2.11 -8.11
CA LEU A 211 0.53 -2.12 -7.67
C LEU A 211 0.44 -2.94 -6.39
N PHE A 212 -0.22 -2.37 -5.39
CA PHE A 212 -0.39 -2.97 -4.08
C PHE A 212 -1.86 -2.98 -3.67
N VAL A 213 -2.23 -3.98 -2.86
CA VAL A 213 -3.59 -4.13 -2.34
C VAL A 213 -3.56 -4.51 -0.87
N ASP A 214 -4.45 -3.94 -0.07
CA ASP A 214 -4.67 -4.39 1.32
C ASP A 214 -6.09 -4.04 1.76
N TRP A 215 -6.52 -4.56 2.92
CA TRP A 215 -7.91 -4.48 3.38
C TRP A 215 -7.99 -4.17 4.86
N ASP A 216 -9.00 -3.39 5.21
CA ASP A 216 -9.60 -3.37 6.53
C ASP A 216 -10.80 -4.31 6.52
N PHE A 217 -10.63 -5.51 6.99
CA PHE A 217 -11.69 -6.51 7.01
C PHE A 217 -12.80 -6.20 8.01
N GLN A 218 -12.48 -5.47 9.08
CA GLN A 218 -13.46 -5.08 10.09
C GLN A 218 -14.43 -4.01 9.58
N GLN A 219 -13.92 -3.10 8.74
CA GLN A 219 -14.71 -2.04 8.13
C GLN A 219 -15.25 -2.39 6.74
N ASP A 220 -14.96 -3.57 6.20
CA ASP A 220 -15.30 -4.00 4.84
C ASP A 220 -14.78 -3.01 3.78
N ILE A 221 -13.49 -2.63 3.92
CA ILE A 221 -12.80 -1.68 3.03
C ILE A 221 -11.62 -2.38 2.36
N GLY A 222 -11.43 -2.13 1.08
CA GLY A 222 -10.23 -2.53 0.34
C GLY A 222 -9.52 -1.32 -0.26
N TYR A 223 -8.21 -1.38 -0.30
CA TYR A 223 -7.36 -0.35 -0.90
C TYR A 223 -6.59 -0.90 -2.10
N VAL A 224 -6.35 -0.03 -3.07
CA VAL A 224 -5.42 -0.27 -4.18
C VAL A 224 -4.49 0.93 -4.26
N VAL A 225 -3.18 0.69 -4.22
CA VAL A 225 -2.16 1.73 -4.35
C VAL A 225 -1.41 1.50 -5.66
N PHE A 226 -1.41 2.52 -6.51
CA PHE A 226 -0.65 2.55 -7.76
C PHE A 226 0.60 3.40 -7.57
N ILE A 227 1.74 2.83 -7.89
CA ILE A 227 3.00 3.56 -8.00
C ILE A 227 3.34 3.67 -9.49
N LEU A 228 3.37 4.89 -9.98
CA LEU A 228 3.62 5.19 -11.40
C LEU A 228 5.11 5.37 -11.67
N GLN A 229 5.53 5.09 -12.88
CA GLN A 229 6.90 5.34 -13.33
C GLN A 229 7.16 6.86 -13.33
N ALA A 230 8.41 7.25 -13.07
CA ALA A 230 8.81 8.65 -13.25
C ALA A 230 8.64 9.04 -14.72
N GLU A 231 8.12 10.24 -14.97
CA GLU A 231 8.16 10.82 -16.29
C GLU A 231 9.62 10.99 -16.71
N LYS A 232 9.91 10.64 -17.99
CA LYS A 232 11.27 10.75 -18.54
C LYS A 232 11.58 12.19 -18.93
#